data_ddf9de07b765952c19744db2f2828e14
#
_entry.id   ddf9de07b765952c19744db2f2828e14
#
_cell.length_a   1.000
_cell.length_b   1.000
_cell.length_c   1.000
_cell.angle_alpha   90.00
_cell.angle_beta   90.00
_cell.angle_gamma   90.00
#
_symmetry.space_group_name_H-M   'P 1'
#
loop_
_entity.id
_entity.type
_entity.pdbx_description
1 polymer ?
#
loop_
_entity_poly.entity_id
_entity_poly.type
_entity_poly.pdbx_seq_one_letter_code
_entity_poly.pdbx_strand_id
1 'polypeptide(L)'
;MSKKNNGASNALVQGSILAVASIISRIIGLIYRIPMQRILGDIGIGYYSTAFEIYNVMLIISSYSLPLAVSKMVSAQMAKKRRTATYQILKCALLFATISGTTVALILFFGGIFFATTLLNTPYSIFALRVLAPGLLVVAVLGVIRGFFQGLGTMMPSAVSQIIEQIVNAIVSVWAAYVLYRTGTRIGAVLGDKEHYAAAYGAAGGTLGTVLGSVAALLFVVFIFAIYMKVFKRQMKRERNVRVSSFGYTMKILVITVIPVLLSTTIYNISGIIDQGIFKQVALLQGYTQNDIDVWWGVYTGKYKLLINVPISIASAMAASFVPVLTGAYHRDDMEAVRGQINLSTRFIMVVAFPCAVGLAVFGLPIFNILFSSTRATNAEASLMMYVGAVAVVFYSLSTLSNGLLQGIDRLKVPVINAAISIVAHVIVLILLMLIFRLNIHAVVLANTFFALLMCFMNSMALKKYSGFKQEIKKTFIIPAISSLIMGVISYIVYFILYKACHIEIIAFILAAIIAVISYAVALLLLKGLTEDELRHFPKGTLIIKVAKKCHLL
;
A
#
# COMPACT_ATOMS: atom_id res chain seq x y z
N MET A 1 -30.31 23.36 -15.47
CA MET A 1 -29.60 22.04 -15.51
C MET A 1 -28.07 22.13 -15.69
N SER A 2 -27.51 23.17 -16.27
CA SER A 2 -26.06 23.30 -16.61
C SER A 2 -25.10 23.44 -15.41
N LYS A 3 -25.46 24.06 -14.29
CA LYS A 3 -24.57 24.26 -13.12
C LYS A 3 -24.32 23.02 -12.24
N LYS A 4 -25.21 22.02 -12.29
CA LYS A 4 -25.07 20.77 -11.50
C LYS A 4 -24.06 19.79 -12.13
N ASN A 5 -23.92 19.79 -13.46
CA ASN A 5 -22.97 18.97 -14.20
C ASN A 5 -21.50 19.45 -14.01
N ASN A 6 -21.26 20.75 -13.88
CA ASN A 6 -19.91 21.28 -13.67
C ASN A 6 -19.31 20.92 -12.31
N GLY A 7 -20.13 20.77 -11.27
CA GLY A 7 -19.65 20.38 -9.92
C GLY A 7 -19.19 18.92 -9.84
N ALA A 8 -19.94 18.00 -10.45
CA ALA A 8 -19.61 16.58 -10.50
C ALA A 8 -18.37 16.32 -11.37
N SER A 9 -18.27 16.99 -12.52
CA SER A 9 -17.12 16.93 -13.41
C SER A 9 -15.84 17.44 -12.72
N ASN A 10 -15.90 18.57 -12.01
CA ASN A 10 -14.75 19.09 -11.25
C ASN A 10 -14.33 18.15 -10.11
N ALA A 11 -15.25 17.54 -9.38
CA ALA A 11 -14.92 16.59 -8.32
C ALA A 11 -14.23 15.34 -8.87
N LEU A 12 -14.66 14.82 -10.02
CA LEU A 12 -14.02 13.69 -10.71
C LEU A 12 -12.61 14.05 -11.17
N VAL A 13 -12.41 15.22 -11.77
CA VAL A 13 -11.09 15.71 -12.19
C VAL A 13 -10.15 15.86 -11.00
N GLN A 14 -10.61 16.46 -9.91
CA GLN A 14 -9.80 16.64 -8.70
C GLN A 14 -9.44 15.30 -8.06
N GLY A 15 -10.39 14.35 -7.97
CA GLY A 15 -10.12 12.98 -7.50
C GLY A 15 -9.10 12.24 -8.36
N SER A 16 -9.17 12.40 -9.68
CA SER A 16 -8.22 11.79 -10.62
C SER A 16 -6.80 12.33 -10.44
N ILE A 17 -6.63 13.62 -10.17
CA ILE A 17 -5.32 14.24 -9.90
C ILE A 17 -4.65 13.60 -8.68
N LEU A 18 -5.39 13.42 -7.58
CA LEU A 18 -4.87 12.80 -6.37
C LEU A 18 -4.53 11.32 -6.60
N ALA A 19 -5.37 10.60 -7.34
CA ALA A 19 -5.12 9.19 -7.68
C ALA A 19 -3.84 9.02 -8.53
N VAL A 20 -3.65 9.85 -9.55
CA VAL A 20 -2.44 9.85 -10.38
C VAL A 20 -1.19 10.17 -9.54
N ALA A 21 -1.25 11.20 -8.68
CA ALA A 21 -0.15 11.52 -7.79
C ALA A 21 0.19 10.37 -6.84
N SER A 22 -0.81 9.67 -6.32
CA SER A 22 -0.61 8.49 -5.46
C SER A 22 0.04 7.33 -6.22
N ILE A 23 -0.31 7.10 -7.48
CA ILE A 23 0.32 6.08 -8.32
C ILE A 23 1.80 6.44 -8.59
N ILE A 24 2.08 7.69 -8.99
CA ILE A 24 3.45 8.17 -9.21
C ILE A 24 4.29 8.01 -7.93
N SER A 25 3.73 8.40 -6.78
CA SER A 25 4.38 8.26 -5.47
C SER A 25 4.73 6.81 -5.15
N ARG A 26 3.86 5.85 -5.46
CA ARG A 26 4.11 4.41 -5.26
C ARG A 26 5.22 3.89 -6.19
N ILE A 27 5.25 4.34 -7.44
CA ILE A 27 6.30 3.98 -8.40
C ILE A 27 7.67 4.50 -7.91
N ILE A 28 7.75 5.76 -7.51
CA ILE A 28 8.98 6.32 -6.91
C ILE A 28 9.38 5.52 -5.68
N GLY A 29 8.40 5.20 -4.80
CA GLY A 29 8.59 4.39 -3.61
C GLY A 29 9.16 3.00 -3.87
N LEU A 30 8.80 2.37 -4.99
CA LEU A 30 9.34 1.10 -5.42
C LEU A 30 10.78 1.23 -5.93
N ILE A 31 11.01 2.23 -6.80
CA ILE A 31 12.29 2.41 -7.50
C ILE A 31 13.45 2.64 -6.51
N TYR A 32 13.30 3.53 -5.51
CA TYR A 32 14.39 3.82 -4.59
C TYR A 32 14.69 2.68 -3.61
N ARG A 33 13.74 1.77 -3.36
CA ARG A 33 13.97 0.61 -2.48
C ARG A 33 14.99 -0.37 -3.04
N ILE A 34 15.12 -0.46 -4.36
CA ILE A 34 16.09 -1.33 -5.01
C ILE A 34 17.55 -0.92 -4.65
N PRO A 35 18.01 0.32 -4.92
CA PRO A 35 19.34 0.74 -4.50
C PRO A 35 19.51 0.72 -2.98
N MET A 36 18.46 1.01 -2.22
CA MET A 36 18.51 0.95 -0.76
C MET A 36 18.77 -0.47 -0.26
N GLN A 37 18.11 -1.50 -0.83
CA GLN A 37 18.36 -2.91 -0.52
C GLN A 37 19.81 -3.31 -0.84
N ARG A 38 20.37 -2.79 -1.95
CA ARG A 38 21.77 -3.06 -2.32
C ARG A 38 22.78 -2.47 -1.34
N ILE A 39 22.46 -1.32 -0.73
CA ILE A 39 23.31 -0.64 0.25
C ILE A 39 23.20 -1.31 1.61
N LEU A 40 22.00 -1.57 2.08
CA LEU A 40 21.72 -2.04 3.42
C LEU A 40 21.93 -3.53 3.62
N GLY A 41 21.86 -4.32 2.55
CA GLY A 41 21.79 -5.77 2.64
C GLY A 41 20.47 -6.26 3.25
N ASP A 42 20.33 -7.57 3.43
CA ASP A 42 19.09 -8.16 3.94
C ASP A 42 18.88 -7.84 5.43
N ILE A 43 19.92 -7.86 6.26
CA ILE A 43 19.85 -7.49 7.68
C ILE A 43 19.40 -6.04 7.85
N GLY A 44 20.02 -5.11 7.14
CA GLY A 44 19.68 -3.69 7.24
C GLY A 44 18.26 -3.37 6.78
N ILE A 45 17.76 -4.07 5.75
CA ILE A 45 16.36 -3.98 5.35
C ILE A 45 15.44 -4.61 6.40
N GLY A 46 15.87 -5.67 7.07
CA GLY A 46 15.16 -6.23 8.22
C GLY A 46 14.94 -5.18 9.31
N TYR A 47 15.99 -4.45 9.70
CA TYR A 47 15.89 -3.37 10.70
C TYR A 47 15.05 -2.19 10.22
N TYR A 48 15.23 -1.79 8.98
CA TYR A 48 14.43 -0.75 8.33
C TYR A 48 12.93 -1.10 8.32
N SER A 49 12.58 -2.31 7.90
CA SER A 49 11.17 -2.73 7.79
C SER A 49 10.52 -2.89 9.17
N THR A 50 11.25 -3.42 10.17
CA THR A 50 10.79 -3.49 11.55
C THR A 50 10.45 -2.10 12.09
N ALA A 51 11.34 -1.13 11.89
CA ALA A 51 11.09 0.26 12.31
C ALA A 51 9.87 0.86 11.59
N PHE A 52 9.71 0.58 10.29
CA PHE A 52 8.57 1.04 9.51
C PHE A 52 7.24 0.41 9.93
N GLU A 53 7.22 -0.86 10.32
CA GLU A 53 5.99 -1.52 10.78
C GLU A 53 5.48 -0.90 12.08
N ILE A 54 6.37 -0.67 13.05
CA ILE A 54 6.03 0.03 14.30
C ILE A 54 5.58 1.47 14.00
N TYR A 55 6.37 2.18 13.18
CA TYR A 55 6.05 3.55 12.77
C TYR A 55 4.68 3.68 12.11
N ASN A 56 4.32 2.76 11.21
CA ASN A 56 3.03 2.77 10.52
C ASN A 56 1.86 2.62 11.49
N VAL A 57 1.95 1.75 12.49
CA VAL A 57 0.89 1.63 13.51
C VAL A 57 0.79 2.92 14.32
N MET A 58 1.92 3.50 14.73
CA MET A 58 1.94 4.78 15.45
C MET A 58 1.41 5.93 14.59
N LEU A 59 1.70 5.94 13.29
CA LEU A 59 1.17 6.89 12.31
C LEU A 59 -0.36 6.78 12.19
N ILE A 60 -0.89 5.56 12.13
CA ILE A 60 -2.33 5.32 12.08
C ILE A 60 -2.99 5.91 13.34
N ILE A 61 -2.43 5.65 14.51
CA ILE A 61 -2.94 6.14 15.79
C ILE A 61 -2.91 7.67 15.86
N SER A 62 -1.84 8.31 15.36
CA SER A 62 -1.62 9.76 15.50
C SER A 62 -2.32 10.61 14.45
N SER A 63 -2.38 10.14 13.18
CA SER A 63 -2.61 11.08 12.06
C SER A 63 -3.35 10.54 10.85
N TYR A 64 -3.41 9.24 10.63
CA TYR A 64 -3.92 8.66 9.38
C TYR A 64 -5.36 9.08 9.03
N SER A 65 -6.23 9.15 10.03
CA SER A 65 -7.65 9.50 9.85
C SER A 65 -7.90 11.02 9.77
N LEU A 66 -6.91 11.85 10.13
CA LEU A 66 -7.07 13.32 10.19
C LEU A 66 -7.40 13.96 8.84
N PRO A 67 -6.72 13.65 7.72
CA PRO A 67 -7.04 14.25 6.43
C PRO A 67 -8.50 14.03 6.02
N LEU A 68 -9.01 12.81 6.23
CA LEU A 68 -10.38 12.43 5.89
C LEU A 68 -11.41 13.14 6.79
N ALA A 69 -11.18 13.13 8.10
CA ALA A 69 -12.08 13.77 9.07
C ALA A 69 -12.15 15.29 8.84
N VAL A 70 -11.00 15.93 8.69
CA VAL A 70 -10.91 17.38 8.42
C VAL A 70 -11.57 17.73 7.10
N SER A 71 -11.28 16.99 6.03
CA SER A 71 -11.87 17.19 4.72
C SER A 71 -13.40 17.11 4.76
N LYS A 72 -13.96 16.08 5.42
CA LYS A 72 -15.40 15.91 5.60
C LYS A 72 -16.05 17.07 6.36
N MET A 73 -15.45 17.48 7.49
CA MET A 73 -15.98 18.56 8.33
C MET A 73 -15.87 19.93 7.62
N VAL A 74 -14.76 20.21 6.96
CA VAL A 74 -14.52 21.44 6.20
C VAL A 74 -15.49 21.53 5.03
N SER A 75 -15.64 20.47 4.22
CA SER A 75 -16.56 20.42 3.10
C SER A 75 -18.02 20.69 3.53
N ALA A 76 -18.45 20.07 4.64
CA ALA A 76 -19.79 20.28 5.18
C ALA A 76 -20.07 21.75 5.59
N GLN A 77 -19.08 22.46 6.16
CA GLN A 77 -19.24 23.87 6.53
C GLN A 77 -19.11 24.80 5.30
N MET A 78 -18.22 24.48 4.38
CA MET A 78 -18.07 25.25 3.14
C MET A 78 -19.30 25.16 2.25
N ALA A 79 -19.98 24.01 2.18
CA ALA A 79 -21.27 23.85 1.49
C ALA A 79 -22.34 24.82 2.05
N LYS A 80 -22.28 25.11 3.36
CA LYS A 80 -23.12 26.10 4.06
C LYS A 80 -22.54 27.53 4.01
N LYS A 81 -21.45 27.76 3.27
CA LYS A 81 -20.72 29.04 3.18
C LYS A 81 -20.23 29.59 4.54
N ARG A 82 -20.02 28.73 5.56
CA ARG A 82 -19.62 29.10 6.92
C ARG A 82 -18.10 29.04 7.09
N ARG A 83 -17.38 30.08 6.63
CA ARG A 83 -15.91 30.12 6.65
C ARG A 83 -15.35 30.24 8.06
N THR A 84 -16.02 30.99 8.95
CA THR A 84 -15.60 31.12 10.35
C THR A 84 -15.63 29.78 11.08
N ALA A 85 -16.67 28.95 10.86
CA ALA A 85 -16.75 27.60 11.39
C ALA A 85 -15.67 26.69 10.78
N THR A 86 -15.39 26.84 9.49
CA THR A 86 -14.30 26.13 8.80
C THR A 86 -12.93 26.45 9.40
N TYR A 87 -12.66 27.73 9.72
CA TYR A 87 -11.42 28.13 10.37
C TYR A 87 -11.29 27.59 11.80
N GLN A 88 -12.40 27.49 12.52
CA GLN A 88 -12.41 26.86 13.85
C GLN A 88 -12.09 25.37 13.77
N ILE A 89 -12.66 24.63 12.80
CA ILE A 89 -12.32 23.22 12.55
C ILE A 89 -10.82 23.06 12.32
N LEU A 90 -10.23 23.93 11.49
CA LEU A 90 -8.79 23.92 11.24
C LEU A 90 -7.98 24.09 12.53
N LYS A 91 -8.34 25.09 13.38
CA LYS A 91 -7.65 25.30 14.66
C LYS A 91 -7.76 24.09 15.59
N CYS A 92 -8.97 23.51 15.73
CA CYS A 92 -9.18 22.31 16.53
C CYS A 92 -8.36 21.14 16.00
N ALA A 93 -8.34 20.93 14.68
CA ALA A 93 -7.60 19.85 14.05
C ALA A 93 -6.08 20.01 14.18
N LEU A 94 -5.54 21.23 14.03
CA LEU A 94 -4.12 21.51 14.25
C LEU A 94 -3.72 21.27 15.71
N LEU A 95 -4.53 21.72 16.67
CA LEU A 95 -4.27 21.47 18.09
C LEU A 95 -4.29 19.97 18.39
N PHE A 96 -5.30 19.24 17.90
CA PHE A 96 -5.40 17.80 18.07
C PHE A 96 -4.19 17.09 17.44
N ALA A 97 -3.84 17.42 16.20
CA ALA A 97 -2.69 16.84 15.49
C ALA A 97 -1.36 17.09 16.20
N THR A 98 -1.18 18.31 16.74
CA THR A 98 0.03 18.65 17.48
C THR A 98 0.11 17.84 18.78
N ILE A 99 -0.98 17.76 19.54
CA ILE A 99 -1.01 16.99 20.79
C ILE A 99 -0.83 15.48 20.50
N SER A 100 -1.65 14.92 19.62
CA SER A 100 -1.58 13.47 19.31
C SER A 100 -0.25 13.10 18.66
N GLY A 101 0.20 13.89 17.67
CA GLY A 101 1.47 13.65 16.97
C GLY A 101 2.67 13.75 17.92
N THR A 102 2.72 14.76 18.80
CA THR A 102 3.80 14.89 19.81
C THR A 102 3.76 13.75 20.81
N THR A 103 2.58 13.43 21.36
CA THR A 103 2.45 12.35 22.35
C THR A 103 2.94 11.01 21.77
N VAL A 104 2.47 10.67 20.58
CA VAL A 104 2.88 9.40 19.93
C VAL A 104 4.34 9.43 19.52
N ALA A 105 4.86 10.58 19.07
CA ALA A 105 6.30 10.74 18.77
C ALA A 105 7.17 10.52 20.02
N LEU A 106 6.78 11.08 21.17
CA LEU A 106 7.49 10.87 22.44
C LEU A 106 7.41 9.42 22.91
N ILE A 107 6.23 8.79 22.80
CA ILE A 107 6.06 7.35 23.11
C ILE A 107 6.99 6.52 22.22
N LEU A 108 7.08 6.80 20.92
CA LEU A 108 7.95 6.07 20.02
C LEU A 108 9.43 6.34 20.28
N PHE A 109 9.81 7.58 20.59
CA PHE A 109 11.20 7.96 20.80
C PHE A 109 11.78 7.34 22.08
N PHE A 110 11.05 7.41 23.18
CA PHE A 110 11.48 6.87 24.48
C PHE A 110 11.11 5.39 24.67
N GLY A 111 9.91 5.01 24.24
CA GLY A 111 9.43 3.62 24.32
C GLY A 111 9.88 2.72 23.17
N GLY A 112 10.57 3.25 22.18
CA GLY A 112 11.04 2.49 21.02
C GLY A 112 11.92 1.29 21.38
N ILE A 113 12.67 1.35 22.48
CA ILE A 113 13.44 0.21 23.02
C ILE A 113 12.51 -0.96 23.34
N PHE A 114 11.42 -0.72 24.07
CA PHE A 114 10.47 -1.76 24.43
C PHE A 114 9.87 -2.45 23.16
N PHE A 115 9.47 -1.67 22.17
CA PHE A 115 8.93 -2.22 20.92
C PHE A 115 9.98 -3.01 20.14
N ALA A 116 11.21 -2.49 20.03
CA ALA A 116 12.26 -3.12 19.26
C ALA A 116 12.82 -4.38 19.96
N THR A 117 13.06 -4.34 21.27
CA THR A 117 13.71 -5.44 22.00
C THR A 117 12.70 -6.46 22.51
N THR A 118 11.70 -6.03 23.28
CA THR A 118 10.79 -6.95 23.98
C THR A 118 9.73 -7.52 23.05
N LEU A 119 9.16 -6.69 22.16
CA LEU A 119 8.07 -7.13 21.29
C LEU A 119 8.58 -7.84 20.03
N LEU A 120 9.63 -7.30 19.39
CA LEU A 120 10.05 -7.74 18.06
C LEU A 120 11.47 -8.36 18.02
N ASN A 121 12.16 -8.48 19.15
CA ASN A 121 13.51 -9.04 19.22
C ASN A 121 14.47 -8.50 18.14
N THR A 122 14.48 -7.19 17.96
CA THR A 122 15.30 -6.51 16.96
C THR A 122 15.91 -5.24 17.56
N PRO A 123 16.86 -5.33 18.49
CA PRO A 123 17.38 -4.20 19.25
C PRO A 123 17.98 -3.10 18.36
N TYR A 124 18.64 -3.48 17.27
CA TYR A 124 19.28 -2.54 16.34
C TYR A 124 18.29 -1.67 15.54
N SER A 125 17.00 -2.03 15.47
CA SER A 125 15.98 -1.19 14.84
C SER A 125 15.68 0.10 15.60
N ILE A 126 16.16 0.23 16.85
CA ILE A 126 15.97 1.45 17.67
C ILE A 126 16.54 2.70 17.00
N PHE A 127 17.65 2.60 16.28
CA PHE A 127 18.24 3.74 15.58
C PHE A 127 17.29 4.31 14.52
N ALA A 128 16.70 3.45 13.72
CA ALA A 128 15.72 3.84 12.70
C ALA A 128 14.42 4.36 13.34
N LEU A 129 13.94 3.76 14.43
CA LEU A 129 12.75 4.21 15.17
C LEU A 129 12.89 5.61 15.74
N ARG A 130 14.05 5.92 16.34
CA ARG A 130 14.32 7.25 16.89
C ARG A 130 14.36 8.34 15.81
N VAL A 131 14.86 8.00 14.63
CA VAL A 131 14.84 8.90 13.46
C VAL A 131 13.41 9.13 12.98
N LEU A 132 12.57 8.09 12.93
CA LEU A 132 11.18 8.18 12.47
C LEU A 132 10.26 8.93 13.45
N ALA A 133 10.53 8.86 14.75
CA ALA A 133 9.64 9.37 15.78
C ALA A 133 9.22 10.85 15.57
N PRO A 134 10.12 11.83 15.33
CA PRO A 134 9.71 13.21 15.09
C PRO A 134 8.89 13.39 13.82
N GLY A 135 9.01 12.47 12.85
CA GLY A 135 8.20 12.46 11.63
C GLY A 135 6.70 12.33 11.89
N LEU A 136 6.29 11.69 13.00
CA LEU A 136 4.87 11.54 13.36
C LEU A 136 4.17 12.88 13.58
N LEU A 137 4.83 13.82 14.26
CA LEU A 137 4.31 15.17 14.42
C LEU A 137 4.19 15.90 13.08
N VAL A 138 5.24 15.80 12.25
CA VAL A 138 5.27 16.46 10.94
C VAL A 138 4.13 15.96 10.06
N VAL A 139 3.93 14.63 9.99
CA VAL A 139 2.88 14.00 9.17
C VAL A 139 1.49 14.31 9.72
N ALA A 140 1.30 14.40 11.05
CA ALA A 140 0.03 14.77 11.65
C ALA A 140 -0.41 16.19 11.22
N VAL A 141 0.49 17.18 11.31
CA VAL A 141 0.22 18.56 10.89
C VAL A 141 0.00 18.63 9.37
N LEU A 142 0.85 17.96 8.60
CA LEU A 142 0.73 17.87 7.14
C LEU A 142 -0.63 17.31 6.73
N GLY A 143 -1.09 16.24 7.41
CA GLY A 143 -2.38 15.61 7.18
C GLY A 143 -3.57 16.55 7.38
N VAL A 144 -3.53 17.38 8.42
CA VAL A 144 -4.57 18.39 8.67
C VAL A 144 -4.64 19.43 7.55
N ILE A 145 -3.49 19.97 7.12
CA ILE A 145 -3.46 21.02 6.09
C ILE A 145 -3.87 20.42 4.72
N ARG A 146 -3.43 19.21 4.38
CA ARG A 146 -3.92 18.47 3.20
C ARG A 146 -5.43 18.26 3.26
N GLY A 147 -5.95 17.79 4.39
CA GLY A 147 -7.39 17.59 4.60
C GLY A 147 -8.19 18.89 4.51
N PHE A 148 -7.64 20.01 4.96
CA PHE A 148 -8.26 21.32 4.80
C PHE A 148 -8.41 21.70 3.31
N PHE A 149 -7.36 21.60 2.50
CA PHE A 149 -7.45 21.87 1.07
C PHE A 149 -8.40 20.92 0.33
N GLN A 150 -8.36 19.63 0.66
CA GLN A 150 -9.29 18.63 0.11
C GLN A 150 -10.74 18.98 0.45
N GLY A 151 -11.00 19.42 1.68
CA GLY A 151 -12.31 19.87 2.12
C GLY A 151 -12.80 21.17 1.45
N LEU A 152 -11.88 21.99 0.97
CA LEU A 152 -12.18 23.16 0.12
C LEU A 152 -12.48 22.78 -1.34
N GLY A 153 -12.33 21.51 -1.72
CA GLY A 153 -12.56 21.00 -3.07
C GLY A 153 -11.34 21.12 -3.99
N THR A 154 -10.15 21.39 -3.48
CA THR A 154 -8.91 21.41 -4.27
C THR A 154 -7.94 20.31 -3.83
N MET A 155 -7.62 19.40 -4.75
CA MET A 155 -6.70 18.27 -4.49
C MET A 155 -5.26 18.57 -4.90
N MET A 156 -5.02 19.62 -5.69
CA MET A 156 -3.70 19.97 -6.24
C MET A 156 -2.61 20.14 -5.18
N PRO A 157 -2.81 20.92 -4.07
CA PRO A 157 -1.76 21.06 -3.06
C PRO A 157 -1.39 19.72 -2.40
N SER A 158 -2.39 18.86 -2.17
CA SER A 158 -2.16 17.51 -1.63
C SER A 158 -1.40 16.62 -2.62
N ALA A 159 -1.78 16.62 -3.89
CA ALA A 159 -1.15 15.81 -4.94
C ALA A 159 0.31 16.19 -5.16
N VAL A 160 0.59 17.50 -5.34
CA VAL A 160 1.95 17.99 -5.56
C VAL A 160 2.83 17.73 -4.34
N SER A 161 2.30 17.95 -3.12
CA SER A 161 3.05 17.67 -1.90
C SER A 161 3.41 16.19 -1.73
N GLN A 162 2.55 15.25 -2.15
CA GLN A 162 2.87 13.81 -2.14
C GLN A 162 4.02 13.47 -3.09
N ILE A 163 4.04 14.09 -4.27
CA ILE A 163 5.14 13.88 -5.23
C ILE A 163 6.45 14.45 -4.68
N ILE A 164 6.43 15.68 -4.14
CA ILE A 164 7.62 16.29 -3.50
C ILE A 164 8.12 15.41 -2.36
N GLU A 165 7.22 14.94 -1.49
CA GLU A 165 7.54 14.04 -0.39
C GLU A 165 8.31 12.81 -0.88
N GLN A 166 7.82 12.15 -1.93
CA GLN A 166 8.44 10.93 -2.45
C GLN A 166 9.74 11.17 -3.19
N ILE A 167 9.88 12.28 -3.92
CA ILE A 167 11.14 12.63 -4.58
C ILE A 167 12.22 12.90 -3.53
N VAL A 168 11.93 13.73 -2.53
CA VAL A 168 12.88 14.04 -1.45
C VAL A 168 13.20 12.77 -0.65
N ASN A 169 12.20 11.98 -0.31
CA ASN A 169 12.39 10.69 0.36
C ASN A 169 13.32 9.78 -0.45
N ALA A 170 13.08 9.60 -1.75
CA ALA A 170 13.90 8.72 -2.60
C ALA A 170 15.37 9.16 -2.63
N ILE A 171 15.64 10.45 -2.83
CA ILE A 171 17.00 10.98 -2.91
C ILE A 171 17.70 10.87 -1.56
N VAL A 172 17.05 11.37 -0.51
CA VAL A 172 17.66 11.43 0.84
C VAL A 172 17.81 10.04 1.44
N SER A 173 16.84 9.12 1.28
CA SER A 173 16.94 7.77 1.81
C SER A 173 18.15 7.03 1.24
N VAL A 174 18.36 7.07 -0.06
CA VAL A 174 19.49 6.37 -0.70
C VAL A 174 20.83 7.01 -0.29
N TRP A 175 20.90 8.34 -0.33
CA TRP A 175 22.12 9.06 0.06
C TRP A 175 22.46 8.87 1.53
N ALA A 176 21.51 9.09 2.43
CA ALA A 176 21.73 8.99 3.87
C ALA A 176 21.98 7.53 4.30
N ALA A 177 21.30 6.56 3.69
CA ALA A 177 21.59 5.14 3.91
C ALA A 177 23.05 4.81 3.61
N TYR A 178 23.57 5.27 2.45
CA TYR A 178 24.94 5.04 2.06
C TYR A 178 25.95 5.68 3.02
N VAL A 179 25.76 6.95 3.38
CA VAL A 179 26.65 7.70 4.27
C VAL A 179 26.64 7.11 5.67
N LEU A 180 25.45 6.86 6.22
CA LEU A 180 25.33 6.33 7.58
C LEU A 180 25.72 4.85 7.67
N TYR A 181 25.53 4.05 6.64
CA TYR A 181 26.05 2.69 6.57
C TYR A 181 27.57 2.67 6.74
N ARG A 182 28.30 3.54 6.04
CA ARG A 182 29.76 3.70 6.18
C ARG A 182 30.16 4.17 7.58
N THR A 183 29.39 5.07 8.17
CA THR A 183 29.62 5.55 9.53
C THR A 183 29.41 4.40 10.54
N GLY A 184 28.32 3.65 10.40
CA GLY A 184 28.04 2.47 11.22
C GLY A 184 29.13 1.38 11.09
N THR A 185 29.68 1.20 9.89
CA THR A 185 30.80 0.29 9.64
C THR A 185 32.06 0.67 10.47
N ARG A 186 32.35 1.97 10.57
CA ARG A 186 33.49 2.47 11.37
C ARG A 186 33.24 2.30 12.88
N ILE A 187 32.04 2.65 13.34
CA ILE A 187 31.65 2.50 14.74
C ILE A 187 31.64 1.03 15.16
N GLY A 188 31.04 0.17 14.33
CA GLY A 188 30.98 -1.26 14.59
C GLY A 188 32.35 -1.94 14.58
N ALA A 189 33.31 -1.43 13.80
CA ALA A 189 34.69 -1.90 13.84
C ALA A 189 35.38 -1.68 15.22
N VAL A 190 35.00 -0.61 15.91
CA VAL A 190 35.50 -0.29 17.25
C VAL A 190 34.77 -1.11 18.32
N LEU A 191 33.46 -1.34 18.13
CA LEU A 191 32.60 -2.03 19.10
C LEU A 191 32.60 -3.56 18.93
N GLY A 192 33.28 -4.10 17.91
CA GLY A 192 33.38 -5.54 17.67
C GLY A 192 32.20 -6.17 16.94
N ASP A 193 31.22 -5.35 16.46
CA ASP A 193 30.05 -5.82 15.72
C ASP A 193 29.80 -4.94 14.49
N LYS A 194 30.66 -5.10 13.51
CA LYS A 194 30.70 -4.27 12.31
C LYS A 194 29.44 -4.39 11.45
N GLU A 195 28.91 -5.62 11.32
CA GLU A 195 27.82 -5.92 10.42
C GLU A 195 26.50 -5.31 10.93
N HIS A 196 26.14 -5.57 12.18
CA HIS A 196 24.89 -5.07 12.76
C HIS A 196 24.88 -3.55 12.93
N TYR A 197 26.00 -2.93 13.35
CA TYR A 197 26.06 -1.47 13.43
C TYR A 197 26.01 -0.80 12.06
N ALA A 198 26.65 -1.35 11.03
CA ALA A 198 26.55 -0.85 9.66
C ALA A 198 25.10 -0.90 9.17
N ALA A 199 24.44 -2.05 9.37
CA ALA A 199 23.04 -2.28 9.02
C ALA A 199 22.09 -1.32 9.77
N ALA A 200 22.28 -1.14 11.07
CA ALA A 200 21.46 -0.28 11.94
C ALA A 200 21.55 1.21 11.56
N TYR A 201 22.77 1.71 11.38
CA TYR A 201 22.99 3.10 10.97
C TYR A 201 22.51 3.34 9.53
N GLY A 202 22.72 2.37 8.64
CA GLY A 202 22.18 2.40 7.29
C GLY A 202 20.65 2.46 7.29
N ALA A 203 19.99 1.64 8.10
CA ALA A 203 18.53 1.67 8.27
C ALA A 203 18.03 3.02 8.79
N ALA A 204 18.74 3.60 9.77
CA ALA A 204 18.44 4.95 10.27
C ALA A 204 18.57 6.01 9.15
N GLY A 205 19.60 5.90 8.30
CA GLY A 205 19.75 6.75 7.12
C GLY A 205 18.59 6.61 6.14
N GLY A 206 18.18 5.36 5.84
CA GLY A 206 17.03 5.09 4.99
C GLY A 206 15.73 5.70 5.52
N THR A 207 15.52 5.69 6.84
CA THR A 207 14.34 6.30 7.46
C THR A 207 14.39 7.83 7.52
N LEU A 208 15.59 8.43 7.54
CA LEU A 208 15.76 9.88 7.53
C LEU A 208 15.13 10.53 6.30
N GLY A 209 15.20 9.87 5.13
CA GLY A 209 14.55 10.34 3.91
C GLY A 209 13.05 10.48 4.05
N THR A 210 12.38 9.57 4.75
CA THR A 210 10.94 9.63 5.02
C THR A 210 10.59 10.87 5.84
N VAL A 211 11.36 11.16 6.88
CA VAL A 211 11.14 12.34 7.73
C VAL A 211 11.40 13.63 6.97
N LEU A 212 12.54 13.74 6.27
CA LEU A 212 12.87 14.94 5.49
C LEU A 212 11.94 15.12 4.28
N GLY A 213 11.46 14.04 3.68
CA GLY A 213 10.43 14.08 2.65
C GLY A 213 9.13 14.70 3.17
N SER A 214 8.66 14.24 4.34
CA SER A 214 7.45 14.79 4.95
C SER A 214 7.63 16.25 5.42
N VAL A 215 8.83 16.65 5.88
CA VAL A 215 9.17 18.04 6.18
C VAL A 215 9.13 18.90 4.91
N ALA A 216 9.72 18.46 3.82
CA ALA A 216 9.67 19.18 2.53
C ALA A 216 8.23 19.36 2.04
N ALA A 217 7.42 18.31 2.13
CA ALA A 217 6.00 18.38 1.80
C ALA A 217 5.24 19.36 2.71
N LEU A 218 5.53 19.35 4.02
CA LEU A 218 4.91 20.27 4.96
C LEU A 218 5.28 21.72 4.64
N LEU A 219 6.54 22.01 4.38
CA LEU A 219 7.01 23.35 4.01
C LEU A 219 6.30 23.86 2.75
N PHE A 220 6.19 23.02 1.72
CA PHE A 220 5.48 23.35 0.51
C PHE A 220 3.99 23.66 0.78
N VAL A 221 3.30 22.78 1.51
CA VAL A 221 1.86 22.96 1.78
C VAL A 221 1.61 24.17 2.70
N VAL A 222 2.49 24.42 3.68
CA VAL A 222 2.43 25.61 4.56
C VAL A 222 2.65 26.88 3.74
N PHE A 223 3.55 26.88 2.77
CA PHE A 223 3.76 28.03 1.87
C PHE A 223 2.46 28.35 1.09
N ILE A 224 1.86 27.36 0.45
CA ILE A 224 0.58 27.53 -0.27
C ILE A 224 -0.53 27.97 0.70
N PHE A 225 -0.57 27.36 1.89
CA PHE A 225 -1.54 27.69 2.93
C PHE A 225 -1.41 29.15 3.41
N ALA A 226 -0.19 29.65 3.60
CA ALA A 226 0.06 31.04 4.03
C ALA A 226 -0.46 32.06 3.00
N ILE A 227 -0.26 31.79 1.70
CA ILE A 227 -0.78 32.63 0.61
C ILE A 227 -2.31 32.59 0.61
N TYR A 228 -2.88 31.39 0.63
CA TYR A 228 -4.33 31.20 0.59
C TYR A 228 -5.02 31.81 1.81
N MET A 229 -4.44 31.70 2.98
CA MET A 229 -5.02 32.15 4.24
C MET A 229 -5.22 33.67 4.28
N LYS A 230 -4.39 34.46 3.58
CA LYS A 230 -4.59 35.92 3.45
C LYS A 230 -5.94 36.24 2.78
N VAL A 231 -6.27 35.51 1.70
CA VAL A 231 -7.53 35.66 0.97
C VAL A 231 -8.70 35.10 1.79
N PHE A 232 -8.53 33.93 2.38
CA PHE A 232 -9.55 33.25 3.20
C PHE A 232 -9.99 34.12 4.40
N LYS A 233 -9.03 34.70 5.13
CA LYS A 233 -9.32 35.62 6.26
C LYS A 233 -10.07 36.87 5.82
N ARG A 234 -9.75 37.44 4.66
CA ARG A 234 -10.51 38.57 4.09
C ARG A 234 -11.96 38.21 3.80
N GLN A 235 -12.18 37.03 3.25
CA GLN A 235 -13.53 36.54 2.96
C GLN A 235 -14.30 36.21 4.26
N MET A 236 -13.63 35.68 5.27
CA MET A 236 -14.20 35.40 6.59
C MET A 236 -14.70 36.67 7.28
N LYS A 237 -13.93 37.79 7.21
CA LYS A 237 -14.33 39.10 7.79
C LYS A 237 -15.61 39.69 7.16
N ARG A 238 -15.99 39.25 5.95
CA ARG A 238 -17.22 39.69 5.27
C ARG A 238 -18.46 38.86 5.66
N GLU A 239 -18.25 37.84 6.47
CA GLU A 239 -19.31 36.95 6.92
C GLU A 239 -20.07 37.57 8.09
N ARG A 240 -21.36 37.88 7.93
CA ARG A 240 -22.19 38.49 8.97
C ARG A 240 -23.01 37.42 9.71
N ASN A 241 -23.13 37.51 11.03
CA ASN A 241 -24.03 36.73 11.90
C ASN A 241 -23.93 35.19 11.79
N VAL A 242 -22.72 34.60 11.76
CA VAL A 242 -22.56 33.17 11.84
C VAL A 242 -22.47 32.71 13.29
N ARG A 243 -23.46 31.93 13.75
CA ARG A 243 -23.33 31.20 15.02
C ARG A 243 -22.28 30.10 14.81
N VAL A 244 -21.11 30.27 15.42
CA VAL A 244 -20.05 29.28 15.44
C VAL A 244 -20.26 28.40 16.68
N SER A 245 -20.21 27.08 16.52
CA SER A 245 -20.27 26.13 17.63
C SER A 245 -19.14 26.38 18.62
N SER A 246 -19.26 25.99 19.87
CA SER A 246 -18.16 26.13 20.82
C SER A 246 -16.92 25.33 20.38
N PHE A 247 -15.74 25.76 20.78
CA PHE A 247 -14.48 25.07 20.46
C PHE A 247 -14.48 23.62 20.94
N GLY A 248 -14.94 23.37 22.18
CA GLY A 248 -15.05 22.03 22.76
C GLY A 248 -16.03 21.13 22.01
N TYR A 249 -17.15 21.68 21.53
CA TYR A 249 -18.10 20.91 20.71
C TYR A 249 -17.49 20.52 19.37
N THR A 250 -16.78 21.43 18.71
CA THR A 250 -16.09 21.14 17.45
C THR A 250 -15.00 20.08 17.63
N MET A 251 -14.23 20.17 18.74
CA MET A 251 -13.23 19.16 19.11
C MET A 251 -13.87 17.79 19.37
N LYS A 252 -14.97 17.75 20.11
CA LYS A 252 -15.72 16.50 20.36
C LYS A 252 -16.17 15.82 19.07
N ILE A 253 -16.71 16.61 18.11
CA ILE A 253 -17.13 16.06 16.80
C ILE A 253 -15.92 15.52 16.03
N LEU A 254 -14.80 16.23 16.04
CA LEU A 254 -13.56 15.80 15.39
C LEU A 254 -13.12 14.44 15.94
N VAL A 255 -13.01 14.30 17.26
CA VAL A 255 -12.60 13.07 17.93
C VAL A 255 -13.56 11.90 17.61
N ILE A 256 -14.88 12.14 17.71
CA ILE A 256 -15.89 11.12 17.36
C ILE A 256 -15.78 10.69 15.88
N THR A 257 -15.39 11.59 14.98
CA THR A 257 -15.20 11.28 13.57
C THR A 257 -13.91 10.48 13.31
N VAL A 258 -12.86 10.77 14.07
CA VAL A 258 -11.52 10.16 13.94
C VAL A 258 -11.51 8.72 14.48
N ILE A 259 -12.07 8.46 15.64
CA ILE A 259 -11.99 7.17 16.37
C ILE A 259 -12.42 5.96 15.52
N PRO A 260 -13.58 5.92 14.86
CA PRO A 260 -14.01 4.75 14.11
C PRO A 260 -13.09 4.43 12.93
N VAL A 261 -12.59 5.45 12.25
CA VAL A 261 -11.65 5.29 11.13
C VAL A 261 -10.31 4.76 11.64
N LEU A 262 -9.83 5.30 12.76
CA LEU A 262 -8.62 4.86 13.43
C LEU A 262 -8.70 3.37 13.80
N LEU A 263 -9.75 2.96 14.51
CA LEU A 263 -9.92 1.57 14.94
C LEU A 263 -9.97 0.60 13.76
N SER A 264 -10.73 0.93 12.70
CA SER A 264 -10.82 0.07 11.52
C SER A 264 -9.49 -0.06 10.79
N THR A 265 -8.74 1.03 10.66
CA THR A 265 -7.46 1.04 9.97
C THR A 265 -6.36 0.32 10.78
N THR A 266 -6.38 0.47 12.11
CA THR A 266 -5.44 -0.23 13.00
C THR A 266 -5.62 -1.75 12.90
N ILE A 267 -6.85 -2.24 12.93
CA ILE A 267 -7.14 -3.69 12.78
C ILE A 267 -6.56 -4.23 11.47
N TYR A 268 -6.66 -3.46 10.39
CA TYR A 268 -6.12 -3.87 9.08
C TYR A 268 -4.59 -3.93 9.02
N ASN A 269 -3.90 -3.06 9.76
CA ASN A 269 -2.44 -2.89 9.62
C ASN A 269 -1.63 -3.54 10.75
N ILE A 270 -2.28 -4.05 11.79
CA ILE A 270 -1.58 -4.65 12.94
C ILE A 270 -0.98 -6.03 12.62
N SER A 271 -1.45 -6.71 11.56
CA SER A 271 -1.01 -8.06 11.20
C SER A 271 0.50 -8.15 11.01
N GLY A 272 1.14 -7.13 10.40
CA GLY A 272 2.58 -7.15 10.16
C GLY A 272 3.42 -7.20 11.44
N ILE A 273 3.01 -6.46 12.49
CA ILE A 273 3.68 -6.51 13.80
C ILE A 273 3.45 -7.87 14.47
N ILE A 274 2.23 -8.40 14.38
CA ILE A 274 1.89 -9.71 14.94
C ILE A 274 2.72 -10.80 14.25
N ASP A 275 2.79 -10.79 12.92
CA ASP A 275 3.58 -11.74 12.13
C ASP A 275 5.04 -11.71 12.53
N GLN A 276 5.63 -10.52 12.62
CA GLN A 276 7.02 -10.36 12.99
C GLN A 276 7.30 -10.83 14.41
N GLY A 277 6.43 -10.45 15.37
CA GLY A 277 6.57 -10.84 16.77
C GLY A 277 6.50 -12.35 16.94
N ILE A 278 5.49 -13.01 16.37
CA ILE A 278 5.33 -14.46 16.44
C ILE A 278 6.49 -15.17 15.76
N PHE A 279 6.81 -14.76 14.52
CA PHE A 279 7.91 -15.39 13.76
C PHE A 279 9.23 -15.34 14.53
N LYS A 280 9.64 -14.15 14.99
CA LYS A 280 10.94 -14.00 15.64
C LYS A 280 11.01 -14.72 16.99
N GLN A 281 9.97 -14.64 17.81
CA GLN A 281 9.94 -15.32 19.10
C GLN A 281 9.93 -16.84 18.94
N VAL A 282 9.10 -17.38 18.05
CA VAL A 282 9.03 -18.82 17.84
C VAL A 282 10.30 -19.35 17.20
N ALA A 283 10.89 -18.63 16.25
CA ALA A 283 12.16 -19.04 15.63
C ALA A 283 13.31 -19.09 16.64
N LEU A 284 13.40 -18.12 17.57
CA LEU A 284 14.36 -18.16 18.67
C LEU A 284 14.14 -19.36 19.59
N LEU A 285 12.89 -19.67 19.94
CA LEU A 285 12.54 -20.85 20.74
C LEU A 285 12.89 -22.17 20.03
N GLN A 286 12.91 -22.18 18.71
CA GLN A 286 13.34 -23.32 17.88
C GLN A 286 14.86 -23.45 17.76
N GLY A 287 15.64 -22.51 18.31
CA GLY A 287 17.10 -22.55 18.36
C GLY A 287 17.80 -21.91 17.16
N TYR A 288 17.09 -21.17 16.30
CA TYR A 288 17.72 -20.41 15.21
C TYR A 288 18.51 -19.21 15.75
N THR A 289 19.60 -18.84 15.07
CA THR A 289 20.40 -17.67 15.47
C THR A 289 19.67 -16.37 15.16
N GLN A 290 19.93 -15.33 15.94
CA GLN A 290 19.35 -14.01 15.71
C GLN A 290 19.70 -13.48 14.31
N ASN A 291 20.91 -13.76 13.83
CA ASN A 291 21.35 -13.36 12.50
C ASN A 291 20.51 -14.00 11.39
N ASP A 292 20.26 -15.32 11.47
CA ASP A 292 19.44 -16.02 10.48
C ASP A 292 18.01 -15.44 10.43
N ILE A 293 17.44 -15.19 11.62
CA ILE A 293 16.10 -14.64 11.77
C ILE A 293 16.01 -13.24 11.14
N ASP A 294 17.01 -12.38 11.37
CA ASP A 294 17.05 -11.03 10.82
C ASP A 294 17.24 -11.04 9.29
N VAL A 295 18.08 -11.94 8.77
CA VAL A 295 18.24 -12.17 7.32
C VAL A 295 16.93 -12.63 6.70
N TRP A 296 16.26 -13.65 7.24
CA TRP A 296 15.00 -14.16 6.71
C TRP A 296 13.89 -13.10 6.70
N TRP A 297 13.80 -12.31 7.77
CA TRP A 297 12.85 -11.21 7.83
C TRP A 297 13.16 -10.12 6.80
N GLY A 298 14.43 -9.79 6.60
CA GLY A 298 14.90 -8.87 5.58
C GLY A 298 14.60 -9.35 4.15
N VAL A 299 14.84 -10.64 3.87
CA VAL A 299 14.50 -11.26 2.58
C VAL A 299 12.99 -11.22 2.33
N TYR A 300 12.19 -11.59 3.33
CA TYR A 300 10.73 -11.54 3.25
C TYR A 300 10.22 -10.14 2.96
N THR A 301 10.66 -9.13 3.71
CA THR A 301 10.16 -7.75 3.58
C THR A 301 10.78 -6.98 2.43
N GLY A 302 12.08 -7.15 2.18
CA GLY A 302 12.83 -6.39 1.18
C GLY A 302 12.79 -6.97 -0.22
N LYS A 303 12.60 -8.28 -0.38
CA LYS A 303 12.54 -8.94 -1.68
C LYS A 303 11.14 -9.44 -2.01
N TYR A 304 10.63 -10.41 -1.26
CA TYR A 304 9.33 -11.03 -1.53
C TYR A 304 8.17 -10.03 -1.43
N LYS A 305 7.98 -9.42 -0.26
CA LYS A 305 6.86 -8.47 -0.01
C LYS A 305 6.92 -7.24 -0.93
N LEU A 306 8.13 -6.80 -1.28
CA LEU A 306 8.32 -5.68 -2.22
C LEU A 306 7.71 -6.00 -3.58
N LEU A 307 8.01 -7.18 -4.15
CA LEU A 307 7.55 -7.54 -5.49
C LEU A 307 6.05 -7.87 -5.54
N ILE A 308 5.52 -8.62 -4.57
CA ILE A 308 4.08 -8.92 -4.56
C ILE A 308 3.21 -7.68 -4.37
N ASN A 309 3.73 -6.65 -3.71
CA ASN A 309 2.99 -5.39 -3.51
C ASN A 309 2.81 -4.59 -4.81
N VAL A 310 3.59 -4.83 -5.85
CA VAL A 310 3.44 -4.14 -7.15
C VAL A 310 2.08 -4.42 -7.80
N PRO A 311 1.72 -5.68 -8.11
CA PRO A 311 0.41 -5.97 -8.69
C PRO A 311 -0.75 -5.68 -7.74
N ILE A 312 -0.58 -5.86 -6.42
CA ILE A 312 -1.60 -5.49 -5.43
C ILE A 312 -1.87 -3.98 -5.46
N SER A 313 -0.84 -3.16 -5.66
CA SER A 313 -0.99 -1.71 -5.80
C SER A 313 -1.74 -1.31 -7.06
N ILE A 314 -1.53 -2.03 -8.18
CA ILE A 314 -2.30 -1.86 -9.42
C ILE A 314 -3.78 -2.20 -9.16
N ALA A 315 -4.04 -3.33 -8.52
CA ALA A 315 -5.41 -3.73 -8.15
C ALA A 315 -6.10 -2.70 -7.24
N SER A 316 -5.36 -2.11 -6.29
CA SER A 316 -5.86 -1.04 -5.41
C SER A 316 -6.27 0.21 -6.20
N ALA A 317 -5.44 0.60 -7.18
CA ALA A 317 -5.74 1.75 -8.04
C ALA A 317 -6.97 1.50 -8.93
N MET A 318 -7.09 0.28 -9.47
CA MET A 318 -8.27 -0.14 -10.23
C MET A 318 -9.52 -0.15 -9.36
N ALA A 319 -9.46 -0.72 -8.15
CA ALA A 319 -10.57 -0.71 -7.20
C ALA A 319 -11.05 0.71 -6.90
N ALA A 320 -10.14 1.65 -6.67
CA ALA A 320 -10.46 3.05 -6.43
C ALA A 320 -11.22 3.71 -7.60
N SER A 321 -11.04 3.25 -8.85
CA SER A 321 -11.76 3.75 -10.01
C SER A 321 -13.16 3.13 -10.17
N PHE A 322 -13.35 1.89 -9.75
CA PHE A 322 -14.65 1.20 -9.87
C PHE A 322 -15.64 1.56 -8.76
N VAL A 323 -15.15 1.81 -7.53
CA VAL A 323 -15.99 2.08 -6.36
C VAL A 323 -16.95 3.27 -6.56
N PRO A 324 -16.55 4.45 -7.08
CA PRO A 324 -17.47 5.57 -7.29
C PRO A 324 -18.60 5.25 -8.26
N VAL A 325 -18.32 4.48 -9.33
CA VAL A 325 -19.32 4.07 -10.32
C VAL A 325 -20.35 3.13 -9.68
N LEU A 326 -19.86 2.14 -8.89
CA LEU A 326 -20.70 1.23 -8.12
C LEU A 326 -21.59 1.99 -7.13
N THR A 327 -21.00 2.91 -6.35
CA THR A 327 -21.72 3.72 -5.36
C THR A 327 -22.82 4.54 -6.03
N GLY A 328 -22.52 5.11 -7.21
CA GLY A 328 -23.52 5.85 -8.00
C GLY A 328 -24.68 4.97 -8.47
N ALA A 329 -24.44 3.73 -8.87
CA ALA A 329 -25.50 2.78 -9.25
C ALA A 329 -26.32 2.35 -8.00
N TYR A 330 -25.65 2.08 -6.89
CA TYR A 330 -26.29 1.68 -5.63
C TYR A 330 -27.25 2.75 -5.09
N HIS A 331 -26.84 4.02 -5.09
CA HIS A 331 -27.72 5.12 -4.65
C HIS A 331 -28.87 5.46 -5.60
N ARG A 332 -28.89 4.89 -6.81
CA ARG A 332 -30.03 4.95 -7.73
C ARG A 332 -30.94 3.72 -7.63
N ASP A 333 -30.70 2.82 -6.66
CA ASP A 333 -31.37 1.52 -6.50
C ASP A 333 -31.30 0.61 -7.74
N ASP A 334 -30.32 0.85 -8.63
CA ASP A 334 -30.08 0.05 -9.83
C ASP A 334 -29.21 -1.18 -9.48
N MET A 335 -29.84 -2.20 -8.92
CA MET A 335 -29.18 -3.42 -8.49
C MET A 335 -28.66 -4.28 -9.65
N GLU A 336 -29.17 -4.10 -10.85
CA GLU A 336 -28.65 -4.76 -12.04
C GLU A 336 -27.30 -4.18 -12.45
N ALA A 337 -27.21 -2.85 -12.53
CA ALA A 337 -25.95 -2.14 -12.76
C ALA A 337 -24.92 -2.41 -11.64
N VAL A 338 -25.36 -2.50 -10.38
CA VAL A 338 -24.47 -2.88 -9.24
C VAL A 338 -23.86 -4.25 -9.47
N ARG A 339 -24.66 -5.28 -9.79
CA ARG A 339 -24.16 -6.63 -10.07
C ARG A 339 -23.25 -6.68 -11.31
N GLY A 340 -23.63 -5.99 -12.37
CA GLY A 340 -22.80 -5.83 -13.57
C GLY A 340 -21.43 -5.22 -13.25
N GLN A 341 -21.41 -4.16 -12.45
CA GLN A 341 -20.17 -3.48 -12.05
C GLN A 341 -19.27 -4.35 -11.17
N ILE A 342 -19.85 -5.15 -10.25
CA ILE A 342 -19.10 -6.11 -9.43
C ILE A 342 -18.45 -7.18 -10.31
N ASN A 343 -19.20 -7.76 -11.26
CA ASN A 343 -18.68 -8.77 -12.20
C ASN A 343 -17.55 -8.19 -13.05
N LEU A 344 -17.78 -7.03 -13.66
CA LEU A 344 -16.81 -6.37 -14.52
C LEU A 344 -15.50 -6.07 -13.77
N SER A 345 -15.60 -5.41 -12.61
CA SER A 345 -14.42 -5.04 -11.81
C SER A 345 -13.65 -6.25 -11.32
N THR A 346 -14.34 -7.32 -10.89
CA THR A 346 -13.69 -8.56 -10.44
C THR A 346 -12.94 -9.22 -11.59
N ARG A 347 -13.55 -9.32 -12.77
CA ARG A 347 -12.92 -9.88 -13.96
C ARG A 347 -11.69 -9.08 -14.39
N PHE A 348 -11.78 -7.74 -14.43
CA PHE A 348 -10.64 -6.89 -14.77
C PHE A 348 -9.45 -7.10 -13.85
N ILE A 349 -9.68 -7.15 -12.55
CA ILE A 349 -8.59 -7.38 -11.58
C ILE A 349 -8.00 -8.78 -11.73
N MET A 350 -8.81 -9.80 -11.95
CA MET A 350 -8.32 -11.16 -12.13
C MET A 350 -7.51 -11.35 -13.42
N VAL A 351 -7.91 -10.69 -14.51
CA VAL A 351 -7.13 -10.66 -15.77
C VAL A 351 -5.73 -10.09 -15.58
N VAL A 352 -5.52 -9.21 -14.60
CA VAL A 352 -4.21 -8.66 -14.26
C VAL A 352 -3.49 -9.47 -13.17
N ALA A 353 -4.21 -9.91 -12.15
CA ALA A 353 -3.61 -10.57 -10.98
C ALA A 353 -3.04 -11.96 -11.30
N PHE A 354 -3.72 -12.78 -12.12
CA PHE A 354 -3.25 -14.13 -12.47
C PHE A 354 -1.93 -14.13 -13.24
N PRO A 355 -1.76 -13.36 -14.35
CA PRO A 355 -0.49 -13.35 -15.06
C PRO A 355 0.64 -12.74 -14.21
N CYS A 356 0.34 -11.77 -13.33
CA CYS A 356 1.34 -11.26 -12.39
C CYS A 356 1.76 -12.34 -11.39
N ALA A 357 0.83 -13.12 -10.83
CA ALA A 357 1.15 -14.19 -9.90
C ALA A 357 2.03 -15.26 -10.55
N VAL A 358 1.61 -15.77 -11.73
CA VAL A 358 2.38 -16.78 -12.47
C VAL A 358 3.72 -16.24 -12.93
N GLY A 359 3.76 -15.00 -13.45
CA GLY A 359 4.99 -14.34 -13.87
C GLY A 359 6.00 -14.17 -12.73
N LEU A 360 5.54 -13.76 -11.54
CA LEU A 360 6.39 -13.66 -10.35
C LEU A 360 6.87 -15.04 -9.87
N ALA A 361 6.03 -16.07 -9.94
CA ALA A 361 6.44 -17.43 -9.60
C ALA A 361 7.52 -17.93 -10.57
N VAL A 362 7.30 -17.80 -11.88
CA VAL A 362 8.21 -18.31 -12.92
C VAL A 362 9.52 -17.55 -12.97
N PHE A 363 9.47 -16.21 -12.88
CA PHE A 363 10.62 -15.34 -13.03
C PHE A 363 11.17 -14.79 -11.71
N GLY A 364 10.75 -15.33 -10.55
CA GLY A 364 11.19 -14.84 -9.23
C GLY A 364 12.71 -14.80 -9.14
N LEU A 365 13.40 -15.90 -9.42
CA LEU A 365 14.86 -15.97 -9.31
C LEU A 365 15.58 -15.02 -10.29
N PRO A 366 15.29 -14.99 -11.60
CA PRO A 366 15.86 -14.00 -12.52
C PRO A 366 15.62 -12.56 -12.09
N ILE A 367 14.41 -12.22 -11.65
CA ILE A 367 14.09 -10.88 -11.17
C ILE A 367 14.96 -10.52 -9.96
N PHE A 368 15.08 -11.42 -8.97
CA PHE A 368 15.89 -11.16 -7.78
C PHE A 368 17.38 -11.03 -8.13
N ASN A 369 17.90 -11.84 -9.04
CA ASN A 369 19.30 -11.74 -9.46
C ASN A 369 19.62 -10.42 -10.18
N ILE A 370 18.69 -9.95 -11.01
CA ILE A 370 18.83 -8.66 -11.72
C ILE A 370 18.72 -7.48 -10.74
N LEU A 371 17.72 -7.50 -9.87
CA LEU A 371 17.44 -6.37 -8.99
C LEU A 371 18.39 -6.33 -7.77
N PHE A 372 18.72 -7.49 -7.19
CA PHE A 372 19.43 -7.63 -5.92
C PHE A 372 20.74 -8.42 -6.05
N SER A 373 21.58 -7.99 -6.98
CA SER A 373 22.87 -8.64 -7.28
C SER A 373 23.86 -8.66 -6.10
N SER A 374 23.81 -7.65 -5.22
CA SER A 374 24.66 -7.54 -4.03
C SER A 374 24.31 -8.54 -2.92
N THR A 375 23.09 -9.03 -2.88
CA THR A 375 22.59 -10.00 -1.90
C THR A 375 22.19 -11.33 -2.57
N ARG A 376 23.00 -11.76 -3.56
CA ARG A 376 22.67 -12.91 -4.42
C ARG A 376 22.54 -14.23 -3.64
N ALA A 377 23.27 -14.38 -2.54
CA ALA A 377 23.24 -15.60 -1.72
C ALA A 377 21.82 -15.95 -1.21
N THR A 378 20.98 -14.94 -0.92
CA THR A 378 19.63 -15.11 -0.40
C THR A 378 18.53 -15.05 -1.48
N ASN A 379 18.91 -14.89 -2.76
CA ASN A 379 17.92 -14.79 -3.85
C ASN A 379 17.19 -16.11 -4.12
N ALA A 380 17.87 -17.25 -3.89
CA ALA A 380 17.24 -18.56 -4.01
C ALA A 380 16.13 -18.73 -2.97
N GLU A 381 16.34 -18.29 -1.74
CA GLU A 381 15.35 -18.33 -0.68
C GLU A 381 14.18 -17.37 -0.95
N ALA A 382 14.46 -16.15 -1.42
CA ALA A 382 13.44 -15.21 -1.88
C ALA A 382 12.60 -15.81 -3.02
N SER A 383 13.22 -16.54 -3.95
CA SER A 383 12.54 -17.24 -5.03
C SER A 383 11.63 -18.36 -4.50
N LEU A 384 12.08 -19.13 -3.52
CA LEU A 384 11.24 -20.17 -2.88
C LEU A 384 10.03 -19.55 -2.18
N MET A 385 10.20 -18.43 -1.46
CA MET A 385 9.07 -17.67 -0.92
C MET A 385 8.11 -17.22 -2.02
N MET A 386 8.63 -16.84 -3.20
CA MET A 386 7.82 -16.42 -4.32
C MET A 386 7.05 -17.59 -4.95
N TYR A 387 7.64 -18.77 -5.12
CA TYR A 387 6.91 -19.96 -5.58
C TYR A 387 5.74 -20.31 -4.65
N VAL A 388 5.97 -20.27 -3.34
CA VAL A 388 4.95 -20.60 -2.34
C VAL A 388 3.88 -19.52 -2.25
N GLY A 389 4.28 -18.25 -2.35
CA GLY A 389 3.46 -17.10 -2.00
C GLY A 389 2.92 -16.28 -3.18
N ALA A 390 3.29 -16.56 -4.44
CA ALA A 390 2.84 -15.75 -5.57
C ALA A 390 1.31 -15.74 -5.73
N VAL A 391 0.63 -16.84 -5.36
CA VAL A 391 -0.83 -16.93 -5.38
C VAL A 391 -1.49 -15.90 -4.44
N ALA A 392 -0.78 -15.42 -3.41
CA ALA A 392 -1.26 -14.35 -2.55
C ALA A 392 -1.59 -13.07 -3.32
N VAL A 393 -0.92 -12.81 -4.45
CA VAL A 393 -1.23 -11.67 -5.34
C VAL A 393 -2.68 -11.71 -5.79
N VAL A 394 -3.18 -12.87 -6.17
CA VAL A 394 -4.57 -13.06 -6.62
C VAL A 394 -5.54 -12.76 -5.48
N PHE A 395 -5.31 -13.35 -4.31
CA PHE A 395 -6.20 -13.19 -3.16
C PHE A 395 -6.13 -11.78 -2.56
N TYR A 396 -4.94 -11.16 -2.42
CA TYR A 396 -4.84 -9.78 -1.95
C TYR A 396 -5.48 -8.78 -2.92
N SER A 397 -5.33 -8.98 -4.23
CA SER A 397 -5.97 -8.13 -5.22
C SER A 397 -7.49 -8.22 -5.14
N LEU A 398 -8.02 -9.44 -5.01
CA LEU A 398 -9.46 -9.67 -4.87
C LEU A 398 -10.01 -9.16 -3.55
N SER A 399 -9.30 -9.37 -2.42
CA SER A 399 -9.72 -8.86 -1.12
C SER A 399 -9.74 -7.33 -1.08
N THR A 400 -8.73 -6.68 -1.68
CA THR A 400 -8.68 -5.22 -1.80
C THR A 400 -9.85 -4.66 -2.60
N LEU A 401 -10.18 -5.28 -3.75
CA LEU A 401 -11.35 -4.91 -4.52
C LEU A 401 -12.64 -5.10 -3.73
N SER A 402 -12.85 -6.29 -3.18
CA SER A 402 -14.10 -6.62 -2.48
C SER A 402 -14.33 -5.76 -1.23
N ASN A 403 -13.26 -5.32 -0.55
CA ASN A 403 -13.34 -4.32 0.50
C ASN A 403 -13.89 -2.99 -0.03
N GLY A 404 -13.36 -2.51 -1.15
CA GLY A 404 -13.84 -1.29 -1.81
C GLY A 404 -15.29 -1.41 -2.27
N LEU A 405 -15.67 -2.54 -2.86
CA LEU A 405 -17.04 -2.78 -3.33
C LEU A 405 -18.05 -2.79 -2.16
N LEU A 406 -17.72 -3.46 -1.04
CA LEU A 406 -18.56 -3.45 0.16
C LEU A 406 -18.70 -2.05 0.75
N GLN A 407 -17.62 -1.25 0.75
CA GLN A 407 -17.69 0.15 1.14
C GLN A 407 -18.56 0.96 0.20
N GLY A 408 -18.49 0.70 -1.11
CA GLY A 408 -19.28 1.37 -2.14
C GLY A 408 -20.79 1.11 -2.05
N ILE A 409 -21.22 0.01 -1.44
CA ILE A 409 -22.64 -0.30 -1.14
C ILE A 409 -23.00 -0.01 0.33
N ASP A 410 -22.34 0.94 0.97
CA ASP A 410 -22.57 1.41 2.34
C ASP A 410 -22.45 0.33 3.44
N ARG A 411 -21.66 -0.72 3.20
CA ARG A 411 -21.41 -1.81 4.17
C ARG A 411 -20.02 -1.70 4.80
N LEU A 412 -19.64 -0.50 5.28
CA LEU A 412 -18.32 -0.18 5.84
C LEU A 412 -17.86 -1.10 6.98
N LYS A 413 -18.80 -1.57 7.84
CA LYS A 413 -18.49 -2.42 8.99
C LYS A 413 -18.11 -3.85 8.60
N VAL A 414 -18.63 -4.35 7.48
CA VAL A 414 -18.47 -5.75 7.08
C VAL A 414 -17.01 -6.12 6.79
N PRO A 415 -16.25 -5.38 5.97
CA PRO A 415 -14.84 -5.68 5.75
C PRO A 415 -14.00 -5.62 7.03
N VAL A 416 -14.35 -4.74 7.98
CA VAL A 416 -13.64 -4.62 9.26
C VAL A 416 -13.83 -5.84 10.14
N ILE A 417 -15.07 -6.33 10.24
CA ILE A 417 -15.39 -7.56 10.99
C ILE A 417 -14.72 -8.76 10.34
N ASN A 418 -14.80 -8.87 9.00
CA ASN A 418 -14.16 -9.94 8.26
C ASN A 418 -12.65 -9.95 8.45
N ALA A 419 -12.01 -8.76 8.46
CA ALA A 419 -10.58 -8.63 8.74
C ALA A 419 -10.22 -9.08 10.16
N ALA A 420 -11.02 -8.68 11.17
CA ALA A 420 -10.77 -9.09 12.54
C ALA A 420 -10.85 -10.62 12.73
N ILE A 421 -11.85 -11.25 12.13
CA ILE A 421 -11.98 -12.73 12.15
C ILE A 421 -10.80 -13.37 11.40
N SER A 422 -10.45 -12.83 10.24
CA SER A 422 -9.35 -13.36 9.43
C SER A 422 -8.00 -13.24 10.12
N ILE A 423 -7.74 -12.15 10.88
CA ILE A 423 -6.51 -12.00 11.67
C ILE A 423 -6.43 -13.06 12.77
N VAL A 424 -7.52 -13.31 13.50
CA VAL A 424 -7.51 -14.35 14.54
C VAL A 424 -7.21 -15.73 13.94
N ALA A 425 -7.88 -16.08 12.84
CA ALA A 425 -7.62 -17.34 12.15
C ALA A 425 -6.19 -17.41 11.59
N HIS A 426 -5.68 -16.31 11.03
CA HIS A 426 -4.32 -16.18 10.53
C HIS A 426 -3.27 -16.43 11.63
N VAL A 427 -3.43 -15.84 12.80
CA VAL A 427 -2.52 -16.04 13.95
C VAL A 427 -2.48 -17.51 14.36
N ILE A 428 -3.64 -18.16 14.44
CA ILE A 428 -3.71 -19.59 14.76
C ILE A 428 -2.96 -20.41 13.70
N VAL A 429 -3.22 -20.16 12.43
CA VAL A 429 -2.55 -20.86 11.32
C VAL A 429 -1.03 -20.61 11.35
N LEU A 430 -0.59 -19.37 11.57
CA LEU A 430 0.83 -19.03 11.66
C LEU A 430 1.53 -19.82 12.77
N ILE A 431 0.94 -19.84 13.98
CA ILE A 431 1.48 -20.58 15.12
C ILE A 431 1.54 -22.09 14.80
N LEU A 432 0.49 -22.67 14.23
CA LEU A 432 0.47 -24.09 13.84
C LEU A 432 1.54 -24.42 12.80
N LEU A 433 1.66 -23.60 11.75
CA LEU A 433 2.68 -23.80 10.71
C LEU A 433 4.11 -23.70 11.24
N MET A 434 4.34 -22.82 12.21
CA MET A 434 5.66 -22.67 12.83
C MET A 434 5.98 -23.77 13.84
N LEU A 435 5.05 -24.11 14.73
CA LEU A 435 5.32 -25.06 15.82
C LEU A 435 5.26 -26.51 15.35
N ILE A 436 4.26 -26.87 14.53
CA ILE A 436 4.04 -28.27 14.12
C ILE A 436 4.86 -28.60 12.88
N PHE A 437 4.78 -27.78 11.84
CA PHE A 437 5.42 -28.04 10.56
C PHE A 437 6.82 -27.45 10.44
N ARG A 438 7.23 -26.57 11.36
CA ARG A 438 8.55 -25.91 11.40
C ARG A 438 8.94 -25.24 10.08
N LEU A 439 7.97 -24.61 9.40
CA LEU A 439 8.16 -24.03 8.07
C LEU A 439 8.93 -22.70 8.09
N ASN A 440 9.45 -22.28 9.22
CA ASN A 440 10.25 -21.06 9.35
C ASN A 440 9.54 -19.83 8.72
N ILE A 441 10.23 -18.99 7.97
CA ILE A 441 9.67 -17.79 7.32
C ILE A 441 8.58 -18.13 6.29
N HIS A 442 8.60 -19.33 5.70
CA HIS A 442 7.55 -19.79 4.80
C HIS A 442 6.19 -19.93 5.50
N ALA A 443 6.18 -20.16 6.82
CA ALA A 443 4.95 -20.14 7.61
C ALA A 443 4.27 -18.76 7.55
N VAL A 444 5.03 -17.67 7.60
CA VAL A 444 4.51 -16.30 7.46
C VAL A 444 3.92 -16.08 6.07
N VAL A 445 4.60 -16.54 5.01
CA VAL A 445 4.13 -16.44 3.62
C VAL A 445 2.79 -17.17 3.44
N LEU A 446 2.69 -18.41 3.92
CA LEU A 446 1.48 -19.23 3.83
C LEU A 446 0.34 -18.68 4.68
N ALA A 447 0.62 -18.24 5.92
CA ALA A 447 -0.38 -17.65 6.79
C ALA A 447 -0.95 -16.35 6.20
N ASN A 448 -0.12 -15.49 5.61
CA ASN A 448 -0.57 -14.30 4.90
C ASN A 448 -1.40 -14.63 3.66
N THR A 449 -1.04 -15.68 2.93
CA THR A 449 -1.84 -16.18 1.80
C THR A 449 -3.22 -16.67 2.28
N PHE A 450 -3.25 -17.40 3.39
CA PHE A 450 -4.49 -17.86 4.02
C PHE A 450 -5.36 -16.70 4.50
N PHE A 451 -4.77 -15.69 5.14
CA PHE A 451 -5.48 -14.46 5.51
C PHE A 451 -6.20 -13.83 4.32
N ALA A 452 -5.48 -13.62 3.22
CA ALA A 452 -6.04 -13.02 2.01
C ALA A 452 -7.15 -13.90 1.40
N LEU A 453 -6.98 -15.22 1.38
CA LEU A 453 -7.98 -16.18 0.93
C LEU A 453 -9.26 -16.10 1.78
N LEU A 454 -9.12 -16.13 3.11
CA LEU A 454 -10.26 -16.07 4.03
C LEU A 454 -11.02 -14.74 3.88
N MET A 455 -10.30 -13.63 3.75
CA MET A 455 -10.88 -12.31 3.46
C MET A 455 -11.69 -12.33 2.15
N CYS A 456 -11.14 -12.90 1.08
CA CYS A 456 -11.85 -13.04 -0.20
C CYS A 456 -13.14 -13.83 -0.05
N PHE A 457 -13.07 -14.95 0.67
CA PHE A 457 -14.22 -15.83 0.89
C PHE A 457 -15.33 -15.10 1.67
N MET A 458 -14.99 -14.50 2.81
CA MET A 458 -15.96 -13.80 3.65
C MET A 458 -16.56 -12.58 2.95
N ASN A 459 -15.75 -11.80 2.23
CA ASN A 459 -16.22 -10.65 1.47
C ASN A 459 -17.11 -11.05 0.29
N SER A 460 -16.80 -12.16 -0.40
CA SER A 460 -17.63 -12.70 -1.49
C SER A 460 -19.01 -13.15 -0.97
N MET A 461 -19.04 -13.82 0.18
CA MET A 461 -20.31 -14.19 0.87
C MET A 461 -21.12 -12.92 1.21
N ALA A 462 -20.47 -11.88 1.72
CA ALA A 462 -21.12 -10.64 2.06
C ALA A 462 -21.65 -9.90 0.81
N LEU A 463 -20.88 -9.81 -0.27
CA LEU A 463 -21.33 -9.25 -1.54
C LEU A 463 -22.54 -10.00 -2.08
N LYS A 464 -22.51 -11.35 -2.06
CA LYS A 464 -23.66 -12.17 -2.45
C LYS A 464 -24.89 -11.85 -1.60
N LYS A 465 -24.73 -11.74 -0.27
CA LYS A 465 -25.83 -11.45 0.67
C LYS A 465 -26.47 -10.07 0.43
N TYR A 466 -25.66 -9.03 0.21
CA TYR A 466 -26.16 -7.64 0.15
C TYR A 466 -26.52 -7.14 -1.25
N SER A 467 -25.93 -7.72 -2.31
CA SER A 467 -26.22 -7.29 -3.70
C SER A 467 -26.91 -8.35 -4.55
N GLY A 468 -27.05 -9.60 -4.04
CA GLY A 468 -27.54 -10.73 -4.86
C GLY A 468 -26.56 -11.14 -5.95
N PHE A 469 -25.30 -10.72 -5.86
CA PHE A 469 -24.24 -11.01 -6.83
C PHE A 469 -23.97 -12.51 -6.93
N LYS A 470 -23.86 -13.01 -8.15
CA LYS A 470 -23.42 -14.38 -8.45
C LYS A 470 -22.07 -14.33 -9.15
N GLN A 471 -21.10 -15.02 -8.55
CA GLN A 471 -19.73 -15.07 -9.06
C GLN A 471 -19.65 -15.86 -10.37
N GLU A 472 -19.14 -15.26 -11.42
CA GLU A 472 -18.82 -15.95 -12.67
C GLU A 472 -17.46 -16.66 -12.56
N ILE A 473 -17.45 -17.92 -12.19
CA ILE A 473 -16.19 -18.65 -11.93
C ILE A 473 -15.40 -18.87 -13.22
N LYS A 474 -16.06 -19.33 -14.30
CA LYS A 474 -15.37 -19.74 -15.54
C LYS A 474 -14.61 -18.59 -16.20
N LYS A 475 -15.29 -17.48 -16.51
CA LYS A 475 -14.66 -16.34 -17.20
C LYS A 475 -13.75 -15.50 -16.31
N THR A 476 -14.05 -15.43 -15.01
CA THR A 476 -13.33 -14.57 -14.07
C THR A 476 -12.07 -15.24 -13.50
N PHE A 477 -12.09 -16.55 -13.27
CA PHE A 477 -10.99 -17.27 -12.61
C PHE A 477 -10.34 -18.31 -13.49
N ILE A 478 -11.14 -19.25 -14.05
CA ILE A 478 -10.58 -20.42 -14.75
C ILE A 478 -9.84 -19.99 -16.02
N ILE A 479 -10.46 -19.16 -16.86
CA ILE A 479 -9.84 -18.76 -18.13
C ILE A 479 -8.57 -17.92 -17.90
N PRO A 480 -8.56 -16.85 -17.07
CA PRO A 480 -7.33 -16.13 -16.76
C PRO A 480 -6.25 -17.03 -16.12
N ALA A 481 -6.62 -17.97 -15.25
CA ALA A 481 -5.66 -18.90 -14.64
C ALA A 481 -5.00 -19.80 -15.69
N ILE A 482 -5.78 -20.45 -16.56
CA ILE A 482 -5.27 -21.31 -17.64
C ILE A 482 -4.41 -20.50 -18.61
N SER A 483 -4.88 -19.32 -19.04
CA SER A 483 -4.11 -18.43 -19.92
C SER A 483 -2.77 -18.02 -19.30
N SER A 484 -2.75 -17.78 -17.98
CA SER A 484 -1.53 -17.45 -17.25
C SER A 484 -0.58 -18.62 -17.12
N LEU A 485 -1.09 -19.85 -16.93
CA LEU A 485 -0.25 -21.06 -16.91
C LEU A 485 0.38 -21.30 -18.28
N ILE A 486 -0.38 -21.16 -19.38
CA ILE A 486 0.15 -21.26 -20.76
C ILE A 486 1.25 -20.21 -20.96
N MET A 487 0.99 -18.97 -20.58
CA MET A 487 1.98 -17.88 -20.58
C MET A 487 3.25 -18.29 -19.82
N GLY A 488 3.10 -18.80 -18.61
CA GLY A 488 4.22 -19.19 -17.74
C GLY A 488 5.10 -20.25 -18.39
N VAL A 489 4.50 -21.31 -18.96
CA VAL A 489 5.24 -22.37 -19.64
C VAL A 489 5.98 -21.84 -20.87
N ILE A 490 5.29 -21.10 -21.75
CA ILE A 490 5.89 -20.57 -22.98
C ILE A 490 7.05 -19.63 -22.65
N SER A 491 6.81 -18.68 -21.74
CA SER A 491 7.82 -17.69 -21.38
C SER A 491 9.03 -18.29 -20.65
N TYR A 492 8.83 -19.32 -19.83
CA TYR A 492 9.91 -20.06 -19.19
C TYR A 492 10.80 -20.78 -20.21
N ILE A 493 10.20 -21.46 -21.17
CA ILE A 493 10.93 -22.16 -22.25
C ILE A 493 11.76 -21.13 -23.06
N VAL A 494 11.15 -20.01 -23.42
CA VAL A 494 11.84 -18.94 -24.17
C VAL A 494 13.01 -18.38 -23.33
N TYR A 495 12.78 -18.10 -22.06
CA TYR A 495 13.83 -17.63 -21.16
C TYR A 495 15.01 -18.60 -21.09
N PHE A 496 14.71 -19.90 -20.91
CA PHE A 496 15.72 -20.93 -20.79
C PHE A 496 16.58 -21.07 -22.08
N ILE A 497 15.94 -21.04 -23.25
CA ILE A 497 16.62 -21.11 -24.55
C ILE A 497 17.51 -19.85 -24.74
N LEU A 498 16.96 -18.67 -24.52
CA LEU A 498 17.70 -17.42 -24.70
C LEU A 498 18.85 -17.29 -23.69
N TYR A 499 18.64 -17.69 -22.45
CA TYR A 499 19.69 -17.66 -21.44
C TYR A 499 20.84 -18.61 -21.77
N LYS A 500 20.55 -19.80 -22.28
CA LYS A 500 21.58 -20.73 -22.79
C LYS A 500 22.33 -20.19 -24.02
N ALA A 501 21.65 -19.47 -24.89
CA ALA A 501 22.25 -18.93 -26.11
C ALA A 501 23.11 -17.69 -25.86
N CYS A 502 22.65 -16.74 -25.05
CA CYS A 502 23.28 -15.44 -24.88
C CYS A 502 24.07 -15.30 -23.56
N HIS A 503 23.86 -16.14 -22.57
CA HIS A 503 24.41 -16.07 -21.21
C HIS A 503 24.20 -14.73 -20.48
N ILE A 504 23.31 -13.85 -20.99
CA ILE A 504 22.97 -12.55 -20.42
C ILE A 504 21.56 -12.60 -19.84
N GLU A 505 21.48 -12.70 -18.51
CA GLU A 505 20.21 -12.91 -17.77
C GLU A 505 19.16 -11.82 -18.06
N ILE A 506 19.59 -10.55 -18.12
CA ILE A 506 18.69 -9.40 -18.33
C ILE A 506 18.06 -9.39 -19.73
N ILE A 507 18.81 -9.77 -20.78
CA ILE A 507 18.29 -9.81 -22.15
C ILE A 507 17.30 -10.96 -22.30
N ALA A 508 17.67 -12.13 -21.80
CA ALA A 508 16.79 -13.30 -21.80
C ALA A 508 15.48 -13.02 -21.06
N PHE A 509 15.56 -12.35 -19.89
CA PHE A 509 14.39 -11.96 -19.11
C PHE A 509 13.49 -10.96 -19.84
N ILE A 510 14.05 -9.89 -20.43
CA ILE A 510 13.24 -8.86 -21.12
C ILE A 510 12.50 -9.48 -22.32
N LEU A 511 13.18 -10.28 -23.13
CA LEU A 511 12.57 -10.92 -24.29
C LEU A 511 11.51 -11.94 -23.87
N ALA A 512 11.78 -12.74 -22.84
CA ALA A 512 10.80 -13.67 -22.28
C ALA A 512 9.56 -12.94 -21.69
N ALA A 513 9.75 -11.79 -21.04
CA ALA A 513 8.66 -10.98 -20.54
C ALA A 513 7.76 -10.41 -21.65
N ILE A 514 8.35 -9.98 -22.78
CA ILE A 514 7.58 -9.55 -23.95
C ILE A 514 6.75 -10.72 -24.51
N ILE A 515 7.35 -11.90 -24.67
CA ILE A 515 6.66 -13.10 -25.12
C ILE A 515 5.56 -13.52 -24.12
N ALA A 516 5.80 -13.36 -22.80
CA ALA A 516 4.79 -13.59 -21.78
C ALA A 516 3.53 -12.73 -22.00
N VAL A 517 3.69 -11.44 -22.21
CA VAL A 517 2.55 -10.52 -22.45
C VAL A 517 1.79 -10.92 -23.71
N ILE A 518 2.50 -11.25 -24.79
CA ILE A 518 1.88 -11.63 -26.06
C ILE A 518 1.16 -12.97 -25.92
N SER A 519 1.80 -13.99 -25.38
CA SER A 519 1.21 -15.35 -25.23
C SER A 519 0.01 -15.34 -24.29
N TYR A 520 0.05 -14.52 -23.21
CA TYR A 520 -1.11 -14.33 -22.35
C TYR A 520 -2.29 -13.70 -23.06
N ALA A 521 -2.05 -12.61 -23.79
CA ALA A 521 -3.11 -11.93 -24.55
C ALA A 521 -3.75 -12.85 -25.59
N VAL A 522 -2.93 -13.59 -26.33
CA VAL A 522 -3.41 -14.58 -27.32
C VAL A 522 -4.22 -15.70 -26.65
N ALA A 523 -3.69 -16.30 -25.58
CA ALA A 523 -4.39 -17.38 -24.87
C ALA A 523 -5.73 -16.89 -24.28
N LEU A 524 -5.75 -15.69 -23.70
CA LEU A 524 -6.96 -15.10 -23.12
C LEU A 524 -8.07 -14.86 -24.16
N LEU A 525 -7.68 -14.40 -25.37
CA LEU A 525 -8.62 -14.16 -26.48
C LEU A 525 -9.12 -15.48 -27.08
N LEU A 526 -8.23 -16.44 -27.34
CA LEU A 526 -8.58 -17.77 -27.88
C LEU A 526 -9.55 -18.51 -26.95
N LEU A 527 -9.36 -18.41 -25.64
CA LEU A 527 -10.24 -19.01 -24.63
C LEU A 527 -11.52 -18.19 -24.38
N LYS A 528 -11.74 -17.09 -25.12
CA LYS A 528 -12.89 -16.18 -24.99
C LYS A 528 -13.05 -15.64 -23.56
N GLY A 529 -11.91 -15.32 -22.92
CA GLY A 529 -11.88 -14.75 -21.57
C GLY A 529 -12.39 -13.31 -21.50
N LEU A 530 -12.27 -12.56 -22.60
CA LEU A 530 -12.78 -11.21 -22.77
C LEU A 530 -13.60 -11.10 -24.04
N THR A 531 -14.73 -10.40 -23.94
CA THR A 531 -15.58 -10.07 -25.09
C THR A 531 -15.16 -8.73 -25.73
N GLU A 532 -15.57 -8.49 -27.00
CA GLU A 532 -15.26 -7.22 -27.69
C GLU A 532 -15.76 -6.00 -26.92
N ASP A 533 -16.96 -6.08 -26.33
CA ASP A 533 -17.54 -4.98 -25.55
C ASP A 533 -16.75 -4.71 -24.26
N GLU A 534 -16.25 -5.76 -23.61
CA GLU A 534 -15.39 -5.62 -22.43
C GLU A 534 -14.04 -5.02 -22.79
N LEU A 535 -13.44 -5.42 -23.91
CA LEU A 535 -12.19 -4.85 -24.41
C LEU A 535 -12.30 -3.35 -24.68
N ARG A 536 -13.46 -2.82 -25.08
CA ARG A 536 -13.67 -1.37 -25.27
C ARG A 536 -13.47 -0.57 -24.00
N HIS A 537 -13.67 -1.17 -22.83
CA HIS A 537 -13.47 -0.52 -21.53
C HIS A 537 -11.99 -0.50 -21.08
N PHE A 538 -11.11 -1.23 -21.77
CA PHE A 538 -9.67 -1.19 -21.49
C PHE A 538 -9.00 0.08 -22.06
N PRO A 539 -7.94 0.58 -21.42
CA PRO A 539 -7.11 1.63 -22.00
C PRO A 539 -6.60 1.20 -23.39
N LYS A 540 -6.89 2.00 -24.43
CA LYS A 540 -6.62 1.67 -25.83
C LYS A 540 -7.34 0.41 -26.34
N GLY A 541 -8.48 0.03 -25.77
CA GLY A 541 -9.23 -1.17 -26.14
C GLY A 541 -9.60 -1.25 -27.62
N THR A 542 -9.93 -0.12 -28.26
CA THR A 542 -10.19 -0.04 -29.70
C THR A 542 -9.00 -0.47 -30.56
N LEU A 543 -7.77 -0.17 -30.12
CA LEU A 543 -6.55 -0.60 -30.80
C LEU A 543 -6.32 -2.11 -30.60
N ILE A 544 -6.55 -2.62 -29.39
CA ILE A 544 -6.46 -4.06 -29.09
C ILE A 544 -7.46 -4.83 -29.94
N ILE A 545 -8.71 -4.39 -30.04
CA ILE A 545 -9.76 -5.00 -30.88
C ILE A 545 -9.32 -5.02 -32.35
N LYS A 546 -8.79 -3.89 -32.86
CA LYS A 546 -8.34 -3.79 -34.25
C LYS A 546 -7.23 -4.79 -34.57
N VAL A 547 -6.25 -4.94 -33.66
CA VAL A 547 -5.16 -5.91 -33.80
C VAL A 547 -5.69 -7.34 -33.69
N ALA A 548 -6.53 -7.63 -32.72
CA ALA A 548 -7.10 -8.95 -32.50
C ALA A 548 -7.94 -9.43 -33.71
N LYS A 549 -8.76 -8.57 -34.29
CA LYS A 549 -9.52 -8.86 -35.52
C LYS A 549 -8.59 -9.11 -36.72
N LYS A 550 -7.50 -8.34 -36.85
CA LYS A 550 -6.52 -8.55 -37.92
C LYS A 550 -5.76 -9.89 -37.79
N CYS A 551 -5.64 -10.39 -36.54
CA CYS A 551 -5.00 -11.67 -36.24
C CYS A 551 -6.01 -12.83 -36.16
N HIS A 552 -7.27 -12.66 -36.53
CA HIS A 552 -8.36 -13.67 -36.44
C HIS A 552 -8.53 -14.27 -35.03
N LEU A 553 -8.30 -13.47 -33.99
CA LEU A 553 -8.42 -13.87 -32.58
C LEU A 553 -9.76 -13.45 -31.96
N LEU A 554 -10.56 -12.60 -32.66
CA LEU A 554 -11.89 -12.14 -32.32
C LEU A 554 -12.82 -12.26 -33.51
#